data_4c6b75554657ca3d4e671485bbbd013a
#
_entry.id   4c6b75554657ca3d4e671485bbbd013a
#
_cell.length_a   1.000
_cell.length_b   1.000
_cell.length_c   1.000
_cell.angle_alpha   90.00
_cell.angle_beta   90.00
_cell.angle_gamma   90.00
#
_symmetry.space_group_name_H-M   'P 1'
#
loop_
_entity.id
_entity.type
_entity.pdbx_description
1 polymer ?
#
loop_
_entity_poly.entity_id
_entity_poly.type
_entity_poly.pdbx_seq_one_letter_code
_entity_poly.pdbx_strand_id
1 'polypeptide(L)'
;MKKFLKLTLAVALMACSSSVFAQKFGRVDLAAIIPNMSEYKEASANLESYAKDLQDQLEAIQVEFNNKLAEYEKTAGTISDSVKQLKESELQQLQQRYRDFSTIAQQDLSNKENELMTPVFELANEAVKKIAQAGGYLIVFNTANAAASGIAYFDEAALTDVTAEVKRELNVVDAQ
;
A
#
# COMPACT_ATOMS: atom_id res chain seq x y z
N MET A 1 35.32 61.14 7.17
CA MET A 1 35.63 59.70 7.37
C MET A 1 34.56 58.96 8.19
N LYS A 2 34.11 59.47 9.37
CA LYS A 2 33.14 58.73 10.20
C LYS A 2 31.73 58.57 9.55
N LYS A 3 31.33 59.44 8.61
CA LYS A 3 30.02 59.32 7.91
C LYS A 3 30.04 58.25 6.81
N PHE A 4 31.15 58.10 6.10
CA PHE A 4 31.32 57.02 5.08
C PHE A 4 31.39 55.65 5.70
N LEU A 5 32.03 55.50 6.87
CA LEU A 5 32.13 54.24 7.59
C LEU A 5 30.76 53.73 8.08
N LYS A 6 29.87 54.66 8.48
CA LYS A 6 28.49 54.34 8.87
C LYS A 6 27.63 53.90 7.68
N LEU A 7 27.84 54.50 6.51
CA LEU A 7 27.10 54.16 5.30
C LEU A 7 27.52 52.79 4.76
N THR A 8 28.82 52.47 4.77
CA THR A 8 29.32 51.14 4.36
C THR A 8 28.88 50.03 5.31
N LEU A 9 28.81 50.30 6.62
CA LEU A 9 28.31 49.31 7.60
C LEU A 9 26.81 49.06 7.42
N ALA A 10 26.01 50.07 7.10
CA ALA A 10 24.57 49.95 6.84
C ALA A 10 24.29 49.12 5.55
N VAL A 11 25.07 49.36 4.49
CA VAL A 11 24.96 48.59 3.24
C VAL A 11 25.40 47.11 3.42
N ALA A 12 26.46 46.87 4.21
CA ALA A 12 26.91 45.51 4.53
C ALA A 12 25.85 44.74 5.38
N LEU A 13 25.18 45.43 6.32
CA LEU A 13 24.07 44.81 7.11
C LEU A 13 22.83 44.52 6.26
N MET A 14 22.51 45.34 5.24
CA MET A 14 21.44 45.04 4.29
C MET A 14 21.77 43.89 3.32
N ALA A 15 23.04 43.70 2.95
CA ALA A 15 23.48 42.61 2.09
C ALA A 15 23.46 41.26 2.82
N CYS A 16 23.61 41.20 4.15
CA CYS A 16 23.54 39.97 4.93
C CYS A 16 22.10 39.51 5.23
N SER A 17 21.09 40.34 4.98
CA SER A 17 19.69 40.01 5.26
C SER A 17 18.97 39.28 4.11
N SER A 18 19.62 39.04 2.97
CA SER A 18 18.99 38.48 1.78
C SER A 18 19.10 36.95 1.64
N SER A 19 19.62 36.22 2.63
CA SER A 19 19.63 34.75 2.61
C SER A 19 18.74 34.14 3.68
N VAL A 20 17.56 34.71 3.91
CA VAL A 20 16.49 33.94 4.48
C VAL A 20 16.06 32.98 3.38
N PHE A 21 16.63 31.78 3.34
CA PHE A 21 16.10 30.67 2.56
C PHE A 21 14.65 30.54 3.03
N ALA A 22 13.71 31.04 2.26
CA ALA A 22 12.30 30.77 2.50
C ALA A 22 12.15 29.25 2.48
N GLN A 23 11.90 28.65 3.64
CA GLN A 23 11.72 27.22 3.77
C GLN A 23 10.56 26.83 2.85
N LYS A 24 10.85 26.03 1.82
CA LYS A 24 9.83 25.56 0.90
C LYS A 24 9.14 24.33 1.49
N PHE A 25 7.83 24.40 1.52
CA PHE A 25 6.97 23.29 1.88
C PHE A 25 6.18 22.87 0.66
N GLY A 26 6.12 21.57 0.42
CA GLY A 26 5.37 20.99 -0.68
C GLY A 26 4.26 20.06 -0.19
N ARG A 27 3.36 19.74 -1.10
CA ARG A 27 2.35 18.70 -0.93
C ARG A 27 2.35 17.77 -2.14
N VAL A 28 1.97 16.53 -1.93
CA VAL A 28 1.78 15.52 -2.98
C VAL A 28 0.55 14.70 -2.68
N ASP A 29 -0.20 14.32 -3.70
CA ASP A 29 -1.31 13.37 -3.60
C ASP A 29 -0.88 11.99 -4.14
N LEU A 30 -0.38 11.14 -3.25
CA LEU A 30 0.01 9.78 -3.61
C LEU A 30 -1.20 8.88 -3.92
N ALA A 31 -2.40 9.20 -3.42
CA ALA A 31 -3.59 8.45 -3.78
C ALA A 31 -4.01 8.66 -5.25
N ALA A 32 -3.70 9.84 -5.81
CA ALA A 32 -3.90 10.12 -7.22
C ALA A 32 -2.78 9.56 -8.14
N ILE A 33 -1.63 9.17 -7.56
CA ILE A 33 -0.47 8.68 -8.31
C ILE A 33 -0.43 7.16 -8.34
N ILE A 34 -0.38 6.53 -7.15
CA ILE A 34 -0.07 5.11 -6.97
C ILE A 34 -0.97 4.18 -7.79
N PRO A 35 -2.32 4.35 -7.81
CA PRO A 35 -3.19 3.45 -8.59
C PRO A 35 -2.97 3.50 -10.10
N ASN A 36 -2.31 4.56 -10.58
CA ASN A 36 -2.02 4.75 -12.00
C ASN A 36 -0.62 4.27 -12.42
N MET A 37 0.24 3.91 -11.47
CA MET A 37 1.56 3.32 -11.73
C MET A 37 1.43 1.95 -12.39
N SER A 38 2.33 1.64 -13.34
CA SER A 38 2.40 0.30 -13.97
C SER A 38 2.69 -0.79 -12.95
N GLU A 39 3.60 -0.52 -12.04
CA GLU A 39 4.03 -1.42 -10.96
C GLU A 39 2.87 -1.74 -10.00
N TYR A 40 2.02 -0.76 -9.69
CA TYR A 40 0.83 -0.99 -8.88
C TYR A 40 -0.18 -1.89 -9.59
N LYS A 41 -0.41 -1.65 -10.89
CA LYS A 41 -1.34 -2.46 -11.70
C LYS A 41 -0.85 -3.90 -11.81
N GLU A 42 0.45 -4.10 -12.02
CA GLU A 42 1.06 -5.43 -12.06
C GLU A 42 0.99 -6.13 -10.68
N ALA A 43 1.35 -5.43 -9.60
CA ALA A 43 1.26 -5.94 -8.24
C ALA A 43 -0.19 -6.33 -7.87
N SER A 44 -1.16 -5.49 -8.23
CA SER A 44 -2.58 -5.75 -8.00
C SER A 44 -3.08 -6.96 -8.79
N ALA A 45 -2.70 -7.11 -10.06
CA ALA A 45 -3.07 -8.27 -10.88
C ALA A 45 -2.46 -9.58 -10.32
N ASN A 46 -1.21 -9.53 -9.87
CA ASN A 46 -0.54 -10.66 -9.24
C ASN A 46 -1.20 -11.04 -7.91
N LEU A 47 -1.60 -10.05 -7.10
CA LEU A 47 -2.31 -10.27 -5.84
C LEU A 47 -3.69 -10.89 -6.08
N GLU A 48 -4.43 -10.39 -7.08
CA GLU A 48 -5.74 -10.94 -7.47
C GLU A 48 -5.63 -12.41 -7.92
N SER A 49 -4.62 -12.71 -8.75
CA SER A 49 -4.36 -14.09 -9.18
C SER A 49 -4.05 -14.99 -7.99
N TYR A 50 -3.20 -14.53 -7.05
CA TYR A 50 -2.85 -15.27 -5.86
C TYR A 50 -4.06 -15.50 -4.94
N ALA A 51 -4.89 -14.48 -4.75
CA ALA A 51 -6.12 -14.60 -3.97
C ALA A 51 -7.08 -15.62 -4.58
N LYS A 52 -7.20 -15.63 -5.93
CA LYS A 52 -8.00 -16.61 -6.64
C LYS A 52 -7.49 -18.03 -6.44
N ASP A 53 -6.18 -18.25 -6.53
CA ASP A 53 -5.59 -19.58 -6.32
C ASP A 53 -5.87 -20.11 -4.91
N LEU A 54 -5.82 -19.25 -3.89
CA LEU A 54 -6.17 -19.64 -2.51
C LEU A 54 -7.67 -19.94 -2.38
N GLN A 55 -8.52 -19.17 -3.04
CA GLN A 55 -9.97 -19.41 -3.06
C GLN A 55 -10.30 -20.74 -3.76
N ASP A 56 -9.70 -21.03 -4.90
CA ASP A 56 -9.90 -22.28 -5.65
C ASP A 56 -9.49 -23.49 -4.79
N GLN A 57 -8.43 -23.39 -3.99
CA GLN A 57 -8.01 -24.43 -3.05
C GLN A 57 -9.02 -24.62 -1.90
N LEU A 58 -9.58 -23.56 -1.34
CA LEU A 58 -10.65 -23.63 -0.33
C LEU A 58 -11.90 -24.29 -0.92
N GLU A 59 -12.27 -23.93 -2.14
CA GLU A 59 -13.41 -24.51 -2.84
C GLU A 59 -13.20 -26.00 -3.08
N ALA A 60 -12.00 -26.42 -3.47
CA ALA A 60 -11.67 -27.83 -3.67
C ALA A 60 -11.88 -28.66 -2.38
N ILE A 61 -11.46 -28.15 -1.23
CA ILE A 61 -11.68 -28.79 0.07
C ILE A 61 -13.19 -28.87 0.38
N GLN A 62 -13.92 -27.82 0.11
CA GLN A 62 -15.38 -27.77 0.34
C GLN A 62 -16.13 -28.75 -0.57
N VAL A 63 -15.75 -28.84 -1.85
CA VAL A 63 -16.30 -29.79 -2.80
C VAL A 63 -16.02 -31.24 -2.37
N GLU A 64 -14.80 -31.52 -1.92
CA GLU A 64 -14.42 -32.84 -1.38
C GLU A 64 -15.29 -33.20 -0.18
N PHE A 65 -15.48 -32.27 0.76
CA PHE A 65 -16.34 -32.47 1.92
C PHE A 65 -17.78 -32.77 1.51
N ASN A 66 -18.36 -31.97 0.63
CA ASN A 66 -19.74 -32.15 0.18
C ASN A 66 -19.96 -33.50 -0.52
N ASN A 67 -19.00 -33.92 -1.35
CA ASN A 67 -19.07 -35.20 -2.03
C ASN A 67 -19.02 -36.39 -1.04
N LYS A 68 -18.10 -36.34 -0.06
CA LYS A 68 -18.00 -37.37 0.99
C LYS A 68 -19.21 -37.39 1.90
N LEU A 69 -19.77 -36.22 2.23
CA LEU A 69 -20.98 -36.13 3.02
C LEU A 69 -22.18 -36.79 2.28
N ALA A 70 -22.37 -36.45 1.01
CA ALA A 70 -23.45 -37.02 0.19
C ALA A 70 -23.29 -38.54 0.01
N GLU A 71 -22.06 -39.03 -0.10
CA GLU A 71 -21.79 -40.48 -0.12
C GLU A 71 -22.11 -41.16 1.22
N TYR A 72 -21.72 -40.51 2.34
CA TYR A 72 -22.01 -40.99 3.69
C TYR A 72 -23.52 -41.08 3.92
N GLU A 73 -24.27 -40.03 3.61
CA GLU A 73 -25.73 -40.00 3.77
C GLU A 73 -26.43 -41.10 3.01
N LYS A 74 -25.99 -41.42 1.77
CA LYS A 74 -26.56 -42.53 0.96
C LYS A 74 -26.26 -43.90 1.54
N THR A 75 -25.13 -44.08 2.20
CA THR A 75 -24.63 -45.41 2.63
C THR A 75 -24.78 -45.67 4.12
N ALA A 76 -25.06 -44.67 4.95
CA ALA A 76 -25.09 -44.73 6.41
C ALA A 76 -26.04 -45.83 6.97
N GLY A 77 -27.12 -46.11 6.27
CA GLY A 77 -28.07 -47.19 6.67
C GLY A 77 -27.59 -48.62 6.40
N THR A 78 -26.54 -48.80 5.58
CA THR A 78 -26.13 -50.11 5.07
C THR A 78 -24.69 -50.53 5.45
N ILE A 79 -23.87 -49.59 5.91
CA ILE A 79 -22.47 -49.85 6.31
C ILE A 79 -22.36 -50.23 7.79
N SER A 80 -21.25 -50.89 8.16
CA SER A 80 -20.96 -51.27 9.55
C SER A 80 -20.62 -50.03 10.40
N ASP A 81 -20.79 -50.15 11.72
CA ASP A 81 -20.47 -49.07 12.65
C ASP A 81 -18.99 -48.60 12.57
N SER A 82 -18.07 -49.55 12.35
CA SER A 82 -16.65 -49.22 12.15
C SER A 82 -16.41 -48.36 10.90
N VAL A 83 -17.14 -48.65 9.81
CA VAL A 83 -17.05 -47.85 8.58
C VAL A 83 -17.71 -46.48 8.74
N LYS A 84 -18.82 -46.43 9.52
CA LYS A 84 -19.43 -45.09 9.87
C LYS A 84 -18.45 -44.20 10.60
N GLN A 85 -17.83 -44.72 11.67
CA GLN A 85 -16.83 -44.00 12.45
C GLN A 85 -15.66 -43.48 11.58
N LEU A 86 -15.20 -44.32 10.64
CA LEU A 86 -14.15 -43.92 9.70
C LEU A 86 -14.59 -42.76 8.82
N LYS A 87 -15.78 -42.83 8.20
CA LYS A 87 -16.31 -41.78 7.33
C LYS A 87 -16.61 -40.48 8.11
N GLU A 88 -17.13 -40.58 9.32
CA GLU A 88 -17.33 -39.42 10.20
C GLU A 88 -16.01 -38.74 10.58
N SER A 89 -14.97 -39.54 10.88
CA SER A 89 -13.63 -39.04 11.13
C SER A 89 -13.04 -38.31 9.91
N GLU A 90 -13.23 -38.86 8.71
CA GLU A 90 -12.79 -38.23 7.46
C GLU A 90 -13.50 -36.88 7.24
N LEU A 91 -14.80 -36.77 7.48
CA LEU A 91 -15.55 -35.56 7.38
C LEU A 91 -15.06 -34.49 8.41
N GLN A 92 -14.81 -34.92 9.64
CA GLN A 92 -14.24 -34.02 10.66
C GLN A 92 -12.85 -33.51 10.28
N GLN A 93 -12.00 -34.37 9.71
CA GLN A 93 -10.66 -33.98 9.23
C GLN A 93 -10.76 -32.96 8.10
N LEU A 94 -11.68 -33.12 7.15
CA LEU A 94 -11.89 -32.16 6.08
C LEU A 94 -12.39 -30.81 6.60
N GLN A 95 -13.30 -30.81 7.58
CA GLN A 95 -13.74 -29.57 8.23
C GLN A 95 -12.58 -28.86 8.95
N GLN A 96 -11.73 -29.63 9.62
CA GLN A 96 -10.55 -29.06 10.28
C GLN A 96 -9.57 -28.51 9.24
N ARG A 97 -9.27 -29.27 8.18
CA ARG A 97 -8.42 -28.83 7.07
C ARG A 97 -8.91 -27.53 6.43
N TYR A 98 -10.22 -27.39 6.24
CA TYR A 98 -10.81 -26.16 5.71
C TYR A 98 -10.55 -24.96 6.63
N ARG A 99 -10.77 -25.11 7.94
CA ARG A 99 -10.52 -24.05 8.92
C ARG A 99 -9.05 -23.65 8.99
N ASP A 100 -8.18 -24.65 9.06
CA ASP A 100 -6.73 -24.42 9.15
C ASP A 100 -6.21 -23.73 7.88
N PHE A 101 -6.63 -24.23 6.71
CA PHE A 101 -6.23 -23.63 5.44
C PHE A 101 -6.80 -22.21 5.27
N SER A 102 -8.05 -21.96 5.70
CA SER A 102 -8.62 -20.61 5.67
C SER A 102 -7.80 -19.60 6.48
N THR A 103 -7.30 -20.01 7.65
CA THR A 103 -6.45 -19.17 8.50
C THR A 103 -5.09 -18.91 7.84
N ILE A 104 -4.47 -19.96 7.28
CA ILE A 104 -3.20 -19.87 6.58
C ILE A 104 -3.35 -18.97 5.35
N ALA A 105 -4.41 -19.19 4.55
CA ALA A 105 -4.67 -18.41 3.34
C ALA A 105 -4.83 -16.90 3.61
N GLN A 106 -5.49 -16.52 4.70
CA GLN A 106 -5.59 -15.11 5.10
C GLN A 106 -4.23 -14.51 5.45
N GLN A 107 -3.40 -15.25 6.18
CA GLN A 107 -2.06 -14.80 6.53
C GLN A 107 -1.15 -14.71 5.30
N ASP A 108 -1.21 -15.69 4.42
CA ASP A 108 -0.42 -15.73 3.19
C ASP A 108 -0.82 -14.61 2.24
N LEU A 109 -2.14 -14.31 2.11
CA LEU A 109 -2.62 -13.19 1.31
C LEU A 109 -2.09 -11.85 1.84
N SER A 110 -2.13 -11.64 3.16
CA SER A 110 -1.59 -10.42 3.78
C SER A 110 -0.08 -10.29 3.59
N ASN A 111 0.65 -11.40 3.72
CA ASN A 111 2.10 -11.41 3.47
C ASN A 111 2.40 -11.09 2.00
N LYS A 112 1.63 -11.68 1.08
CA LYS A 112 1.78 -11.45 -0.37
C LYS A 112 1.44 -10.02 -0.76
N GLU A 113 0.42 -9.43 -0.16
CA GLU A 113 0.09 -8.01 -0.33
C GLU A 113 1.27 -7.11 0.08
N ASN A 114 1.83 -7.34 1.27
CA ASN A 114 2.99 -6.58 1.73
C ASN A 114 4.21 -6.76 0.82
N GLU A 115 4.49 -8.01 0.38
CA GLU A 115 5.60 -8.32 -0.55
C GLU A 115 5.47 -7.54 -1.87
N LEU A 116 4.26 -7.51 -2.44
CA LEU A 116 4.01 -6.90 -3.74
C LEU A 116 3.87 -5.38 -3.67
N MET A 117 3.25 -4.84 -2.61
CA MET A 117 2.94 -3.42 -2.50
C MET A 117 4.09 -2.61 -1.91
N THR A 118 4.92 -3.18 -1.04
CA THR A 118 6.05 -2.45 -0.44
C THR A 118 6.97 -1.82 -1.49
N PRO A 119 7.43 -2.54 -2.53
CA PRO A 119 8.28 -1.94 -3.57
C PRO A 119 7.59 -0.79 -4.34
N VAL A 120 6.28 -0.87 -4.53
CA VAL A 120 5.49 0.18 -5.20
C VAL A 120 5.50 1.46 -4.38
N PHE A 121 5.25 1.35 -3.07
CA PHE A 121 5.30 2.51 -2.17
C PHE A 121 6.72 3.08 -2.04
N GLU A 122 7.73 2.22 -2.01
CA GLU A 122 9.13 2.66 -1.99
C GLU A 122 9.49 3.46 -3.24
N LEU A 123 9.10 2.97 -4.43
CA LEU A 123 9.31 3.67 -5.70
C LEU A 123 8.63 5.05 -5.71
N ALA A 124 7.38 5.13 -5.26
CA ALA A 124 6.66 6.39 -5.15
C ALA A 124 7.35 7.37 -4.18
N ASN A 125 7.80 6.88 -3.02
CA ASN A 125 8.49 7.70 -2.03
C ASN A 125 9.86 8.18 -2.52
N GLU A 126 10.62 7.33 -3.25
CA GLU A 126 11.89 7.73 -3.87
C GLU A 126 11.69 8.85 -4.92
N ALA A 127 10.62 8.78 -5.72
CA ALA A 127 10.28 9.85 -6.65
C ALA A 127 9.96 11.16 -5.92
N VAL A 128 9.16 11.10 -4.85
CA VAL A 128 8.88 12.28 -4.01
C VAL A 128 10.18 12.85 -3.44
N LYS A 129 11.04 12.02 -2.90
CA LYS A 129 12.34 12.43 -2.34
C LYS A 129 13.22 13.11 -3.39
N LYS A 130 13.30 12.57 -4.60
CA LYS A 130 14.06 13.14 -5.72
C LYS A 130 13.52 14.53 -6.09
N ILE A 131 12.21 14.69 -6.23
CA ILE A 131 11.57 15.97 -6.53
C ILE A 131 11.76 16.96 -5.38
N ALA A 132 11.64 16.51 -4.13
CA ALA A 132 11.85 17.35 -2.96
C ALA A 132 13.27 17.90 -2.89
N GLN A 133 14.26 17.06 -3.12
CA GLN A 133 15.68 17.47 -3.14
C GLN A 133 15.98 18.44 -4.28
N ALA A 134 15.53 18.13 -5.50
CA ALA A 134 15.73 18.97 -6.68
C ALA A 134 15.06 20.35 -6.53
N GLY A 135 13.87 20.41 -5.91
CA GLY A 135 13.12 21.63 -5.68
C GLY A 135 13.53 22.43 -4.44
N GLY A 136 14.42 21.89 -3.60
CA GLY A 136 14.86 22.50 -2.34
C GLY A 136 13.74 22.57 -1.30
N TYR A 137 12.83 21.61 -1.30
CA TYR A 137 11.77 21.50 -0.30
C TYR A 137 12.32 20.97 1.03
N LEU A 138 11.95 21.60 2.13
CA LEU A 138 12.28 21.13 3.47
C LEU A 138 11.41 19.92 3.87
N ILE A 139 10.14 19.98 3.52
CA ILE A 139 9.14 18.94 3.78
C ILE A 139 8.18 18.88 2.59
N VAL A 140 7.79 17.68 2.21
CA VAL A 140 6.66 17.41 1.30
C VAL A 140 5.65 16.53 2.04
N PHE A 141 4.42 17.01 2.16
CA PHE A 141 3.34 16.31 2.84
C PHE A 141 2.54 15.46 1.86
N ASN A 142 2.25 14.22 2.24
CA ASN A 142 1.27 13.42 1.51
C ASN A 142 -0.14 13.80 2.00
N THR A 143 -0.92 14.46 1.16
CA THR A 143 -2.26 14.95 1.52
C THR A 143 -3.27 13.83 1.73
N ALA A 144 -3.11 12.69 1.04
CA ALA A 144 -4.00 11.54 1.17
C ALA A 144 -4.03 10.95 2.59
N ASN A 145 -2.93 11.09 3.35
CA ASN A 145 -2.77 10.51 4.69
C ASN A 145 -2.50 11.57 5.77
N ALA A 146 -2.79 12.84 5.50
CA ALA A 146 -2.45 13.93 6.42
C ALA A 146 -3.04 13.73 7.83
N ALA A 147 -4.32 13.37 7.93
CA ALA A 147 -4.98 13.11 9.21
C ALA A 147 -4.38 11.92 9.97
N ALA A 148 -4.04 10.83 9.25
CA ALA A 148 -3.42 9.64 9.85
C ALA A 148 -1.97 9.90 10.30
N SER A 149 -1.30 10.90 9.71
CA SER A 149 0.06 11.32 10.06
C SER A 149 0.14 12.27 11.26
N GLY A 150 -0.99 12.54 11.93
CA GLY A 150 -1.05 13.45 13.08
C GLY A 150 -0.96 14.93 12.73
N ILE A 151 -1.14 15.30 11.48
CA ILE A 151 -1.17 16.69 11.03
C ILE A 151 -2.57 17.24 11.29
N ALA A 152 -2.69 18.13 12.28
CA ALA A 152 -3.98 18.69 12.69
C ALA A 152 -4.51 19.76 11.72
N TYR A 153 -3.61 20.49 11.06
CA TYR A 153 -3.95 21.54 10.11
C TYR A 153 -2.77 21.87 9.18
N PHE A 154 -3.05 22.15 7.94
CA PHE A 154 -2.16 22.82 6.99
C PHE A 154 -2.99 23.61 5.98
N ASP A 155 -2.43 24.74 5.53
CA ASP A 155 -3.03 25.53 4.46
C ASP A 155 -2.53 25.01 3.11
N GLU A 156 -3.40 24.37 2.35
CA GLU A 156 -3.07 23.81 1.03
C GLU A 156 -2.59 24.89 0.05
N ALA A 157 -3.13 26.12 0.17
CA ALA A 157 -2.76 27.22 -0.71
C ALA A 157 -1.34 27.76 -0.44
N ALA A 158 -0.82 27.53 0.77
CA ALA A 158 0.55 27.89 1.16
C ALA A 158 1.59 26.85 0.75
N LEU A 159 1.16 25.64 0.33
CA LEU A 159 2.03 24.55 -0.08
C LEU A 159 2.15 24.48 -1.61
N THR A 160 3.36 24.26 -2.10
CA THR A 160 3.56 23.97 -3.52
C THR A 160 3.12 22.53 -3.84
N ASP A 161 2.20 22.38 -4.77
CA ASP A 161 1.78 21.06 -5.25
C ASP A 161 2.84 20.49 -6.20
N VAL A 162 3.43 19.34 -5.83
CA VAL A 162 4.45 18.64 -6.62
C VAL A 162 3.90 17.34 -7.23
N THR A 163 2.58 17.11 -7.17
CA THR A 163 1.95 15.89 -7.68
C THR A 163 2.25 15.66 -9.16
N ALA A 164 2.19 16.71 -9.99
CA ALA A 164 2.45 16.61 -11.42
C ALA A 164 3.92 16.29 -11.74
N GLU A 165 4.86 16.81 -10.94
CA GLU A 165 6.28 16.53 -11.06
C GLU A 165 6.59 15.07 -10.69
N VAL A 166 5.98 14.57 -9.61
CA VAL A 166 6.13 13.17 -9.18
C VAL A 166 5.51 12.23 -10.21
N LYS A 167 4.33 12.54 -10.77
CA LYS A 167 3.74 11.75 -11.86
C LYS A 167 4.69 11.63 -13.06
N ARG A 168 5.31 12.75 -13.46
CA ARG A 168 6.28 12.74 -14.60
C ARG A 168 7.51 11.92 -14.28
N GLU A 169 8.04 12.00 -13.08
CA GLU A 169 9.20 11.21 -12.63
C GLU A 169 8.90 9.71 -12.68
N LEU A 170 7.65 9.32 -12.33
CA LEU A 170 7.19 7.92 -12.34
C LEU A 170 6.62 7.47 -13.70
N ASN A 171 6.66 8.33 -14.73
CA ASN A 171 6.04 8.09 -16.05
C ASN A 171 4.55 7.72 -15.97
N VAL A 172 3.84 8.24 -14.94
CA VAL A 172 2.40 8.02 -14.77
C VAL A 172 1.64 8.93 -15.73
N VAL A 173 0.87 8.33 -16.63
CA VAL A 173 -0.03 9.03 -17.52
C VAL A 173 -1.41 9.05 -16.88
N ASP A 174 -2.01 10.24 -16.77
CA ASP A 174 -3.40 10.33 -16.30
C ASP A 174 -4.32 9.56 -17.25
N ALA A 175 -5.16 8.69 -16.70
CA ALA A 175 -6.19 8.03 -17.49
C ALA A 175 -7.15 9.10 -18.02
N GLN A 176 -7.34 9.12 -19.35
CA GLN A 176 -8.30 10.00 -20.01
C GLN A 176 -9.74 9.57 -19.72
#